data_f28cfc269c7174b2137593c40c71b522
#
_entry.id   f28cfc269c7174b2137593c40c71b522
#
_cell.length_a   1.000
_cell.length_b   1.000
_cell.length_c   1.000
_cell.angle_alpha   90.00
_cell.angle_beta   90.00
_cell.angle_gamma   90.00
#
_symmetry.space_group_name_H-M   'P 1'
#
loop_
_entity.id
_entity.type
_entity.pdbx_description
1 polymer ?
#
loop_
_entity_poly.entity_id
_entity_poly.type
_entity_poly.pdbx_seq_one_letter_code
_entity_poly.pdbx_strand_id
1 'polypeptide(L)'
;MLGAALLVAGCSKGASVSPTTPSSSTPTSSSTTSKAPTTTTTTTTPIELPEPVAGTPYDAVAQWISKGAPVNATNFHSATSQDGQKTDLGENVAFKTPSGKTRCMTSNIEPGTLSCLVNLTNPPKRPAGTEGNWVGGWTDFNGQQVTVGGLHGDPGPFQSGDGNPLDYGGRLTFGDFACRSETSGLFCANTKTKSAIRVSDAGIEPFGCLKEITPSDGSGREFSC
;
A
#
# COMPACT_ATOMS: atom_id res chain seq x y z
N MET A 1 -16.08 -39.17 38.23
CA MET A 1 -17.38 -38.52 38.45
C MET A 1 -17.70 -37.83 37.12
N LEU A 2 -18.37 -38.42 36.33
CA LEU A 2 -19.76 -38.63 35.86
C LEU A 2 -20.63 -37.36 35.93
N GLY A 3 -21.24 -37.02 34.83
CA GLY A 3 -22.42 -36.22 34.65
C GLY A 3 -22.25 -35.18 33.55
N ALA A 4 -23.05 -35.04 32.59
CA ALA A 4 -24.17 -35.66 31.93
C ALA A 4 -24.57 -34.73 30.75
N ALA A 5 -24.93 -35.30 29.67
CA ALA A 5 -25.42 -34.65 28.44
C ALA A 5 -26.82 -34.02 28.67
N LEU A 6 -27.12 -32.97 27.84
CA LEU A 6 -28.49 -32.63 27.49
C LEU A 6 -28.57 -32.10 26.06
N LEU A 7 -29.15 -32.92 25.20
CA LEU A 7 -29.64 -32.62 23.87
C LEU A 7 -31.03 -31.97 24.00
N VAL A 8 -31.29 -30.89 23.26
CA VAL A 8 -32.66 -30.48 22.90
C VAL A 8 -32.73 -30.21 21.41
N ALA A 9 -33.42 -31.08 20.72
CA ALA A 9 -33.90 -30.93 19.36
C ALA A 9 -35.22 -30.15 19.39
N GLY A 10 -35.40 -29.23 18.43
CA GLY A 10 -36.64 -28.51 18.18
C GLY A 10 -36.85 -28.28 16.68
N CYS A 11 -37.55 -29.17 16.05
CA CYS A 11 -38.15 -28.97 14.70
C CYS A 11 -39.39 -28.11 14.80
N SER A 12 -39.61 -27.14 13.90
CA SER A 12 -40.93 -26.65 13.59
C SER A 12 -41.08 -26.41 12.10
N LYS A 13 -42.11 -27.02 11.56
CA LYS A 13 -42.61 -27.05 10.16
C LYS A 13 -43.55 -25.89 9.86
N GLY A 14 -43.65 -25.56 8.55
CA GLY A 14 -44.87 -25.10 7.88
C GLY A 14 -44.91 -23.58 7.65
N ALA A 15 -45.36 -23.03 6.53
CA ALA A 15 -46.25 -23.52 5.49
C ALA A 15 -46.09 -22.65 4.22
N SER A 16 -46.22 -23.27 3.07
CA SER A 16 -46.46 -22.69 1.75
C SER A 16 -47.80 -21.95 1.67
N VAL A 17 -47.82 -20.81 0.98
CA VAL A 17 -49.03 -20.34 0.28
C VAL A 17 -48.59 -19.59 -1.00
N SER A 18 -48.91 -20.15 -2.16
CA SER A 18 -49.02 -19.51 -3.48
C SER A 18 -50.52 -19.35 -3.81
N PRO A 19 -50.88 -18.80 -4.97
CA PRO A 19 -50.82 -17.41 -5.47
C PRO A 19 -52.25 -16.89 -5.77
N THR A 20 -52.38 -15.63 -6.02
CA THR A 20 -53.60 -15.13 -6.68
C THR A 20 -53.25 -13.96 -7.60
N THR A 21 -53.40 -14.20 -8.88
CA THR A 21 -53.54 -13.17 -9.92
C THR A 21 -54.94 -12.64 -9.93
N PRO A 22 -55.20 -11.38 -10.24
CA PRO A 22 -56.23 -11.06 -11.18
C PRO A 22 -55.82 -10.11 -12.30
N SER A 23 -56.41 -10.39 -13.40
CA SER A 23 -56.43 -9.77 -14.73
C SER A 23 -56.75 -8.29 -14.78
N SER A 24 -56.12 -7.66 -15.78
CA SER A 24 -56.70 -6.78 -16.81
C SER A 24 -57.52 -5.54 -16.43
N SER A 25 -56.96 -4.39 -16.78
CA SER A 25 -57.67 -3.36 -17.52
C SER A 25 -56.71 -2.35 -18.14
N THR A 26 -56.71 -2.32 -19.46
CA THR A 26 -56.08 -1.30 -20.30
C THR A 26 -56.92 -0.04 -20.29
N PRO A 27 -56.36 1.15 -20.22
CA PRO A 27 -56.85 2.29 -20.96
C PRO A 27 -55.81 2.77 -21.99
N THR A 28 -56.23 2.78 -23.21
CA THR A 28 -55.69 3.53 -24.33
C THR A 28 -55.62 5.01 -23.98
N SER A 29 -54.46 5.61 -24.07
CA SER A 29 -54.29 7.06 -24.12
C SER A 29 -53.18 7.47 -25.07
N SER A 30 -53.56 8.35 -25.90
CA SER A 30 -52.96 8.93 -27.09
C SER A 30 -51.55 9.42 -26.91
N SER A 31 -50.70 9.12 -27.89
CA SER A 31 -49.36 9.59 -28.13
C SER A 31 -49.31 11.10 -28.37
N THR A 32 -48.60 11.82 -27.53
CA THR A 32 -48.05 13.13 -27.90
C THR A 32 -46.52 12.97 -27.93
N THR A 33 -46.00 12.95 -29.14
CA THR A 33 -44.56 12.86 -29.42
C THR A 33 -43.90 14.17 -29.04
N SER A 34 -43.36 14.25 -27.84
CA SER A 34 -42.44 15.34 -27.47
C SER A 34 -40.99 14.85 -27.74
N LYS A 35 -40.36 15.45 -28.74
CA LYS A 35 -39.00 15.21 -29.12
C LYS A 35 -38.07 15.79 -28.04
N ALA A 36 -37.57 14.94 -27.13
CA ALA A 36 -36.60 15.31 -26.14
C ALA A 36 -35.28 15.65 -26.82
N PRO A 37 -34.52 16.69 -26.36
CA PRO A 37 -33.19 16.98 -26.87
C PRO A 37 -32.27 15.84 -26.48
N THR A 38 -31.60 15.26 -27.48
CA THR A 38 -30.54 14.26 -27.30
C THR A 38 -29.36 14.96 -26.69
N THR A 39 -29.20 14.87 -25.37
CA THR A 39 -27.97 15.29 -24.70
C THR A 39 -26.91 14.24 -25.02
N THR A 40 -26.02 14.56 -25.93
CA THR A 40 -24.83 13.75 -26.22
C THR A 40 -23.92 13.83 -24.99
N THR A 41 -24.05 12.88 -24.08
CA THR A 41 -23.08 12.70 -22.98
C THR A 41 -21.77 12.23 -23.59
N THR A 42 -20.84 13.14 -23.79
CA THR A 42 -19.47 12.80 -24.16
C THR A 42 -18.86 12.05 -22.99
N THR A 43 -18.82 10.73 -23.05
CA THR A 43 -18.09 9.88 -22.10
C THR A 43 -16.62 10.14 -22.32
N THR A 44 -16.03 11.08 -21.58
CA THR A 44 -14.59 11.26 -21.54
C THR A 44 -14.00 10.05 -20.83
N THR A 45 -13.42 9.11 -21.56
CA THR A 45 -12.62 8.03 -21.00
C THR A 45 -11.52 8.67 -20.15
N PRO A 46 -11.38 8.33 -18.86
CA PRO A 46 -10.30 8.85 -18.05
C PRO A 46 -8.96 8.51 -18.72
N ILE A 47 -8.14 9.52 -19.00
CA ILE A 47 -6.78 9.28 -19.49
C ILE A 47 -6.03 8.67 -18.30
N GLU A 48 -5.76 7.37 -18.40
CA GLU A 48 -4.92 6.68 -17.41
C GLU A 48 -3.48 7.18 -17.62
N LEU A 49 -2.90 7.73 -16.54
CA LEU A 49 -1.50 8.19 -16.57
C LEU A 49 -0.59 6.95 -16.64
N PRO A 50 0.44 6.96 -17.49
CA PRO A 50 1.39 5.86 -17.55
C PRO A 50 2.14 5.71 -16.23
N GLU A 51 2.46 4.47 -15.89
CA GLU A 51 3.28 4.18 -14.73
C GLU A 51 4.64 4.87 -14.83
N PRO A 52 5.14 5.50 -13.74
CA PRO A 52 6.44 6.18 -13.75
C PRO A 52 7.59 5.22 -14.04
N VAL A 53 8.50 5.66 -14.90
CA VAL A 53 9.76 4.98 -15.22
C VAL A 53 10.95 5.86 -14.84
N ALA A 54 12.17 5.31 -14.89
CA ALA A 54 13.40 6.04 -14.60
C ALA A 54 13.42 7.43 -15.28
N GLY A 55 13.73 8.46 -14.48
CA GLY A 55 13.77 9.84 -14.96
C GLY A 55 12.42 10.56 -15.03
N THR A 56 11.31 9.92 -14.68
CA THR A 56 10.01 10.62 -14.59
C THR A 56 10.10 11.75 -13.56
N PRO A 57 9.68 12.99 -13.90
CA PRO A 57 9.69 14.11 -12.96
C PRO A 57 8.79 13.85 -11.75
N TYR A 58 9.17 14.39 -10.59
CA TYR A 58 8.42 14.22 -9.34
C TYR A 58 6.92 14.50 -9.47
N ASP A 59 6.55 15.62 -10.10
CA ASP A 59 5.14 16.02 -10.21
C ASP A 59 4.30 14.98 -10.96
N ALA A 60 4.87 14.35 -11.99
CA ALA A 60 4.22 13.26 -12.72
C ALA A 60 4.09 12.00 -11.86
N VAL A 61 5.14 11.65 -11.09
CA VAL A 61 5.10 10.53 -10.13
C VAL A 61 4.04 10.78 -9.06
N ALA A 62 4.03 11.95 -8.44
CA ALA A 62 3.08 12.32 -7.40
C ALA A 62 1.63 12.34 -7.94
N GLN A 63 1.43 12.87 -9.15
CA GLN A 63 0.13 12.84 -9.81
C GLN A 63 -0.33 11.41 -10.07
N TRP A 64 0.55 10.54 -10.56
CA TRP A 64 0.23 9.14 -10.81
C TRP A 64 -0.10 8.39 -9.50
N ILE A 65 0.68 8.60 -8.42
CA ILE A 65 0.38 8.05 -7.10
C ILE A 65 -0.99 8.53 -6.62
N SER A 66 -1.35 9.79 -6.86
CA SER A 66 -2.62 10.36 -6.42
C SER A 66 -3.85 9.71 -7.06
N LYS A 67 -3.68 9.03 -8.20
CA LYS A 67 -4.75 8.28 -8.89
C LYS A 67 -5.02 6.90 -8.29
N GLY A 68 -4.15 6.40 -7.42
CA GLY A 68 -4.40 5.15 -6.69
C GLY A 68 -5.67 5.24 -5.83
N ALA A 69 -6.35 4.10 -5.67
CA ALA A 69 -7.55 4.01 -4.84
C ALA A 69 -7.19 4.31 -3.37
N PRO A 70 -7.79 5.33 -2.74
CA PRO A 70 -7.46 5.68 -1.37
C PRO A 70 -7.87 4.56 -0.41
N VAL A 71 -6.97 4.19 0.51
CA VAL A 71 -7.26 3.24 1.57
C VAL A 71 -7.40 3.96 2.91
N ASN A 72 -8.10 3.34 3.86
CA ASN A 72 -8.21 3.88 5.20
C ASN A 72 -6.90 3.63 5.97
N ALA A 73 -6.19 4.70 6.34
CA ALA A 73 -4.92 4.64 7.05
C ALA A 73 -5.02 3.92 8.41
N THR A 74 -6.18 3.96 9.07
CA THR A 74 -6.37 3.27 10.36
C THR A 74 -6.14 1.76 10.29
N ASN A 75 -6.31 1.16 9.12
CA ASN A 75 -6.04 -0.27 8.91
C ASN A 75 -4.54 -0.62 8.97
N PHE A 76 -3.67 0.39 8.96
CA PHE A 76 -2.22 0.23 8.89
C PHE A 76 -1.49 0.68 10.17
N HIS A 77 -2.21 1.09 11.20
CA HIS A 77 -1.66 1.47 12.51
C HIS A 77 -1.40 0.27 13.44
N SER A 78 -1.17 -0.90 12.87
CA SER A 78 -0.82 -2.09 13.65
C SER A 78 0.10 -3.02 12.87
N ALA A 79 0.95 -3.73 13.58
CA ALA A 79 1.77 -4.81 13.06
C ALA A 79 1.42 -6.13 13.74
N THR A 80 1.67 -7.23 13.06
CA THR A 80 1.44 -8.58 13.58
C THR A 80 2.74 -9.38 13.50
N SER A 81 3.21 -9.87 14.63
CA SER A 81 4.40 -10.71 14.73
C SER A 81 4.15 -12.11 14.16
N GLN A 82 5.22 -12.89 14.00
CA GLN A 82 5.13 -14.24 13.42
C GLN A 82 4.30 -15.22 14.29
N ASP A 83 4.25 -15.00 15.59
CA ASP A 83 3.42 -15.75 16.54
C ASP A 83 1.96 -15.26 16.63
N GLY A 84 1.60 -14.27 15.79
CA GLY A 84 0.24 -13.76 15.68
C GLY A 84 -0.11 -12.65 16.68
N GLN A 85 0.85 -12.18 17.47
CA GLN A 85 0.60 -11.06 18.38
C GLN A 85 0.46 -9.76 17.60
N LYS A 86 -0.63 -9.04 17.85
CA LYS A 86 -0.90 -7.73 17.25
C LYS A 86 -0.43 -6.62 18.16
N THR A 87 0.37 -5.70 17.60
CA THR A 87 0.89 -4.50 18.28
C THR A 87 0.26 -3.26 17.66
N ASP A 88 -0.26 -2.37 18.49
CA ASP A 88 -0.70 -1.03 18.10
C ASP A 88 0.53 -0.13 17.92
N LEU A 89 0.60 0.56 16.77
CA LEU A 89 1.73 1.43 16.41
C LEU A 89 1.43 2.92 16.66
N GLY A 90 0.24 3.25 17.18
CA GLY A 90 -0.20 4.64 17.34
C GLY A 90 -0.32 5.36 16.02
N GLU A 91 0.38 6.49 15.87
CA GLU A 91 0.42 7.29 14.63
C GLU A 91 1.30 6.67 13.53
N ASN A 92 2.13 5.67 13.87
CA ASN A 92 2.98 5.01 12.89
C ASN A 92 2.17 4.02 12.04
N VAL A 93 2.69 3.73 10.86
CA VAL A 93 2.08 2.78 9.93
C VAL A 93 3.01 1.62 9.64
N ALA A 94 2.42 0.46 9.41
CA ALA A 94 3.09 -0.71 8.88
C ALA A 94 2.26 -1.31 7.74
N PHE A 95 2.91 -1.61 6.63
CA PHE A 95 2.27 -2.22 5.47
C PHE A 95 3.25 -3.04 4.66
N LYS A 96 2.73 -3.92 3.81
CA LYS A 96 3.53 -4.70 2.87
C LYS A 96 2.85 -4.76 1.51
N THR A 97 3.62 -5.02 0.47
CA THR A 97 3.06 -5.34 -0.84
C THR A 97 2.34 -6.70 -0.79
N PRO A 98 1.32 -6.96 -1.63
CA PRO A 98 0.63 -8.25 -1.67
C PRO A 98 1.58 -9.43 -1.95
N SER A 99 2.66 -9.20 -2.70
CA SER A 99 3.71 -10.19 -2.94
C SER A 99 4.53 -10.56 -1.71
N GLY A 100 4.47 -9.73 -0.65
CA GLY A 100 5.32 -9.87 0.54
C GLY A 100 6.80 -9.53 0.32
N LYS A 101 7.20 -9.13 -0.89
CA LYS A 101 8.61 -8.83 -1.21
C LYS A 101 9.11 -7.52 -0.60
N THR A 102 8.20 -6.61 -0.29
CA THR A 102 8.50 -5.33 0.36
C THR A 102 7.57 -5.16 1.55
N ARG A 103 8.14 -4.88 2.69
CA ARG A 103 7.45 -4.52 3.95
C ARG A 103 8.03 -3.21 4.44
N CYS A 104 7.17 -2.28 4.77
CA CYS A 104 7.57 -0.94 5.19
C CYS A 104 6.84 -0.54 6.47
N MET A 105 7.51 0.30 7.26
CA MET A 105 6.88 0.95 8.40
C MET A 105 7.58 2.26 8.78
N THR A 106 6.85 3.10 9.51
CA THR A 106 7.40 4.25 10.22
C THR A 106 7.53 3.92 11.70
N SER A 107 8.37 4.66 12.41
CA SER A 107 8.57 4.45 13.84
C SER A 107 8.93 5.76 14.56
N ASN A 108 8.83 5.72 15.88
CA ASN A 108 9.31 6.83 16.74
C ASN A 108 10.84 6.77 16.96
N ILE A 109 11.51 5.72 16.49
CA ILE A 109 12.98 5.60 16.56
C ILE A 109 13.62 6.57 15.57
N GLU A 110 13.08 6.64 14.35
CA GLU A 110 13.50 7.56 13.30
C GLU A 110 12.29 8.31 12.74
N PRO A 111 11.82 9.34 13.45
CA PRO A 111 10.63 10.08 13.03
C PRO A 111 10.79 10.70 11.64
N GLY A 112 9.75 10.58 10.81
CA GLY A 112 9.78 11.10 9.44
C GLY A 112 10.52 10.21 8.43
N THR A 113 10.96 9.01 8.84
CA THR A 113 11.58 8.02 7.96
C THR A 113 10.60 6.88 7.67
N LEU A 114 10.52 6.49 6.40
CA LEU A 114 9.88 5.27 5.95
C LEU A 114 10.98 4.20 5.79
N SER A 115 11.02 3.24 6.72
CA SER A 115 11.94 2.10 6.66
C SER A 115 11.27 0.94 5.94
N CYS A 116 11.96 0.32 4.99
CA CYS A 116 11.48 -0.83 4.24
C CYS A 116 12.49 -1.98 4.29
N LEU A 117 11.99 -3.21 4.39
CA LEU A 117 12.74 -4.44 4.13
C LEU A 117 12.33 -4.97 2.76
N VAL A 118 13.28 -5.07 1.86
CA VAL A 118 13.08 -5.41 0.46
C VAL A 118 13.82 -6.70 0.11
N ASN A 119 13.11 -7.66 -0.47
CA ASN A 119 13.74 -8.89 -0.98
C ASN A 119 14.42 -8.60 -2.32
N LEU A 120 15.54 -7.87 -2.30
CA LEU A 120 16.29 -7.51 -3.49
C LEU A 120 16.90 -8.74 -4.16
N THR A 121 16.77 -8.83 -5.48
CA THR A 121 17.45 -9.88 -6.28
C THR A 121 18.96 -9.69 -6.26
N ASN A 122 19.42 -8.45 -6.28
CA ASN A 122 20.83 -8.08 -6.24
C ASN A 122 21.05 -7.00 -5.16
N PRO A 123 21.06 -7.37 -3.87
CA PRO A 123 21.29 -6.41 -2.80
C PRO A 123 22.71 -5.85 -2.85
N PRO A 124 22.91 -4.61 -2.40
CA PRO A 124 24.26 -4.06 -2.26
C PRO A 124 25.11 -4.94 -1.35
N LYS A 125 26.35 -5.11 -1.74
CA LYS A 125 27.34 -5.85 -0.92
C LYS A 125 27.68 -5.04 0.32
N ARG A 126 27.96 -5.76 1.41
CA ARG A 126 28.50 -5.16 2.62
C ARG A 126 29.81 -4.42 2.28
N PRO A 127 29.97 -3.15 2.68
CA PRO A 127 31.24 -2.43 2.51
C PRO A 127 32.39 -3.13 3.24
N ALA A 128 33.59 -3.08 2.65
CA ALA A 128 34.79 -3.66 3.27
C ALA A 128 35.11 -2.93 4.57
N GLY A 129 35.56 -3.68 5.58
CA GLY A 129 35.95 -3.12 6.88
C GLY A 129 34.79 -2.80 7.83
N THR A 130 33.53 -3.01 7.43
CA THR A 130 32.39 -2.87 8.33
C THR A 130 32.13 -4.17 9.10
N GLU A 131 31.82 -4.07 10.40
CA GLU A 131 31.46 -5.20 11.27
C GLU A 131 29.99 -5.10 11.68
N GLY A 132 29.36 -6.22 12.03
CA GLY A 132 27.97 -6.27 12.48
C GLY A 132 27.04 -7.02 11.52
N ASN A 133 25.75 -7.01 11.76
CA ASN A 133 24.78 -7.68 10.93
C ASN A 133 24.40 -6.82 9.72
N TRP A 134 24.75 -7.29 8.52
CA TRP A 134 24.44 -6.59 7.27
C TRP A 134 23.08 -7.02 6.72
N VAL A 135 22.20 -6.05 6.48
CA VAL A 135 20.90 -6.26 5.85
C VAL A 135 20.87 -5.51 4.51
N GLY A 136 21.22 -6.20 3.42
CA GLY A 136 21.36 -5.58 2.09
C GLY A 136 20.06 -5.03 1.49
N GLY A 137 18.89 -5.51 1.94
CA GLY A 137 17.59 -5.04 1.51
C GLY A 137 16.96 -4.00 2.43
N TRP A 138 17.65 -3.56 3.47
CA TRP A 138 17.16 -2.46 4.31
C TRP A 138 17.19 -1.16 3.51
N THR A 139 16.09 -0.42 3.52
CA THR A 139 15.97 0.83 2.77
C THR A 139 15.28 1.85 3.66
N ASP A 140 15.95 2.96 3.94
CA ASP A 140 15.39 4.09 4.68
C ASP A 140 15.21 5.28 3.74
N PHE A 141 14.02 5.88 3.79
CA PHE A 141 13.65 7.05 3.01
C PHE A 141 13.04 8.11 3.91
N ASN A 142 13.76 9.22 4.11
CA ASN A 142 13.31 10.36 4.92
C ASN A 142 12.80 11.56 4.09
N GLY A 143 12.71 11.38 2.77
CA GLY A 143 12.30 12.42 1.83
C GLY A 143 13.47 13.21 1.25
N GLN A 144 14.60 13.38 1.94
CA GLN A 144 15.80 14.04 1.42
C GLN A 144 16.90 13.06 1.03
N GLN A 145 16.88 11.89 1.64
CA GLN A 145 17.89 10.87 1.47
C GLN A 145 17.24 9.49 1.39
N VAL A 146 17.87 8.62 0.64
CA VAL A 146 17.57 7.18 0.62
C VAL A 146 18.87 6.43 0.87
N THR A 147 18.87 5.52 1.84
CA THR A 147 19.95 4.55 2.04
C THR A 147 19.46 3.17 1.68
N VAL A 148 20.30 2.35 1.05
CA VAL A 148 19.99 0.97 0.67
C VAL A 148 21.10 0.05 1.14
N GLY A 149 20.75 -0.90 1.99
CA GLY A 149 21.68 -1.74 2.72
C GLY A 149 22.30 -1.01 3.90
N GLY A 150 22.29 -1.63 5.06
CA GLY A 150 22.80 -1.06 6.30
C GLY A 150 23.17 -2.11 7.32
N LEU A 151 23.84 -1.66 8.37
CA LEU A 151 24.17 -2.46 9.54
C LEU A 151 23.03 -2.36 10.55
N HIS A 152 22.33 -3.48 10.79
CA HIS A 152 21.23 -3.56 11.73
C HIS A 152 21.43 -4.73 12.68
N GLY A 153 21.75 -4.43 13.94
CA GLY A 153 21.98 -5.43 14.99
C GLY A 153 20.69 -6.04 15.52
N ASP A 154 19.59 -5.32 15.38
CA ASP A 154 18.24 -5.71 15.76
C ASP A 154 17.24 -5.45 14.61
N PRO A 155 16.01 -5.95 14.70
CA PRO A 155 15.01 -5.73 13.68
C PRO A 155 14.47 -4.29 13.63
N GLY A 156 14.91 -3.39 14.51
CA GLY A 156 14.45 -2.00 14.58
C GLY A 156 12.92 -1.88 14.63
N PRO A 157 12.31 -1.04 13.76
CA PRO A 157 10.85 -0.91 13.75
C PRO A 157 10.12 -2.21 13.44
N PHE A 158 10.75 -3.17 12.72
CA PHE A 158 10.16 -4.46 12.35
C PHE A 158 10.08 -5.47 13.49
N GLN A 159 10.52 -5.11 14.71
CA GLN A 159 10.35 -5.93 15.91
C GLN A 159 8.87 -6.25 16.18
N SER A 160 7.97 -5.33 15.85
CA SER A 160 6.52 -5.52 16.00
C SER A 160 5.89 -6.46 14.96
N GLY A 161 6.65 -6.91 13.99
CA GLY A 161 6.19 -7.78 12.91
C GLY A 161 5.80 -7.03 11.64
N ASP A 162 4.83 -7.58 10.89
CA ASP A 162 4.42 -7.08 9.58
C ASP A 162 3.09 -6.32 9.66
N GLY A 163 2.96 -5.29 8.83
CA GLY A 163 1.69 -4.61 8.59
C GLY A 163 0.76 -5.38 7.63
N ASN A 164 -0.44 -4.87 7.48
CA ASN A 164 -1.42 -5.37 6.52
C ASN A 164 -0.92 -5.18 5.07
N PRO A 165 -1.38 -6.01 4.11
CA PRO A 165 -1.11 -5.78 2.71
C PRO A 165 -1.77 -4.48 2.23
N LEU A 166 -1.02 -3.67 1.49
CA LEU A 166 -1.53 -2.57 0.68
C LEU A 166 -1.80 -3.13 -0.71
N ASP A 167 -3.06 -3.35 -1.03
CA ASP A 167 -3.47 -3.97 -2.29
C ASP A 167 -2.94 -3.21 -3.51
N TYR A 168 -2.72 -3.92 -4.61
CA TYR A 168 -2.29 -3.30 -5.86
C TYR A 168 -3.31 -2.28 -6.34
N GLY A 169 -2.84 -1.12 -6.82
CA GLY A 169 -3.64 0.05 -7.14
C GLY A 169 -4.05 0.86 -5.91
N GLY A 170 -3.85 0.36 -4.68
CA GLY A 170 -4.16 1.05 -3.44
C GLY A 170 -3.16 2.15 -3.12
N ARG A 171 -3.66 3.27 -2.59
CA ARG A 171 -2.88 4.41 -2.13
C ARG A 171 -3.07 4.65 -0.65
N LEU A 172 -1.96 4.58 0.10
CA LEU A 172 -1.89 4.93 1.52
C LEU A 172 -1.20 6.29 1.68
N THR A 173 -1.79 7.18 2.49
CA THR A 173 -1.21 8.48 2.83
C THR A 173 -1.01 8.56 4.34
N PHE A 174 0.18 8.97 4.78
CA PHE A 174 0.55 9.09 6.19
C PHE A 174 1.69 10.12 6.34
N GLY A 175 1.62 10.97 7.34
CA GLY A 175 2.58 12.06 7.51
C GLY A 175 2.78 12.84 6.19
N ASP A 176 4.03 13.02 5.80
CA ASP A 176 4.41 13.67 4.54
C ASP A 176 4.48 12.70 3.36
N PHE A 177 4.10 11.43 3.54
CA PHE A 177 4.21 10.39 2.52
C PHE A 177 2.88 10.03 1.88
N ALA A 178 2.96 9.69 0.59
CA ALA A 178 1.91 9.01 -0.14
C ALA A 178 2.55 7.84 -0.91
N CYS A 179 2.06 6.61 -0.64
CA CYS A 179 2.55 5.40 -1.29
C CYS A 179 1.44 4.74 -2.10
N ARG A 180 1.78 4.22 -3.29
CA ARG A 180 0.89 3.41 -4.14
C ARG A 180 1.58 2.09 -4.44
N SER A 181 0.87 0.99 -4.18
CA SER A 181 1.34 -0.38 -4.43
C SER A 181 0.95 -0.82 -5.83
N GLU A 182 1.92 -1.39 -6.57
CA GLU A 182 1.71 -1.97 -7.90
C GLU A 182 2.47 -3.30 -8.05
N THR A 183 2.14 -4.05 -9.08
CA THR A 183 2.85 -5.31 -9.37
C THR A 183 4.32 -5.09 -9.73
N SER A 184 4.66 -3.91 -10.24
CA SER A 184 6.02 -3.46 -10.58
C SER A 184 6.82 -2.95 -9.38
N GLY A 185 6.17 -2.74 -8.23
CA GLY A 185 6.78 -2.26 -7.00
C GLY A 185 5.90 -1.31 -6.19
N LEU A 186 6.48 -0.80 -5.12
CA LEU A 186 5.87 0.20 -4.26
C LEU A 186 6.43 1.58 -4.63
N PHE A 187 5.58 2.52 -5.01
CA PHE A 187 5.95 3.90 -5.28
C PHE A 187 5.60 4.76 -4.07
N CYS A 188 6.58 5.44 -3.50
CA CYS A 188 6.37 6.34 -2.36
C CYS A 188 6.92 7.73 -2.67
N ALA A 189 6.10 8.75 -2.50
CA ALA A 189 6.46 10.16 -2.64
C ALA A 189 6.45 10.85 -1.28
N ASN A 190 7.46 11.69 -1.01
CA ASN A 190 7.42 12.66 0.07
C ASN A 190 6.96 14.01 -0.48
N THR A 191 5.82 14.48 -0.02
CA THR A 191 5.15 15.66 -0.55
C THR A 191 5.82 16.98 -0.12
N LYS A 192 6.52 16.95 1.01
CA LYS A 192 7.22 18.11 1.57
C LYS A 192 8.53 18.39 0.83
N THR A 193 9.31 17.35 0.55
CA THR A 193 10.64 17.46 -0.08
C THR A 193 10.58 17.34 -1.59
N LYS A 194 9.44 16.93 -2.17
CA LYS A 194 9.23 16.70 -3.60
C LYS A 194 10.21 15.66 -4.17
N SER A 195 10.36 14.58 -3.44
CA SER A 195 11.16 13.42 -3.81
C SER A 195 10.29 12.18 -3.82
N ALA A 196 10.66 11.18 -4.59
CA ALA A 196 9.94 9.92 -4.60
C ALA A 196 10.88 8.76 -4.92
N ILE A 197 10.46 7.55 -4.56
CA ILE A 197 11.16 6.31 -4.86
C ILE A 197 10.18 5.25 -5.39
N ARG A 198 10.67 4.36 -6.24
CA ARG A 198 10.07 3.06 -6.47
C ARG A 198 10.92 2.00 -5.76
N VAL A 199 10.27 1.16 -4.98
CA VAL A 199 10.88 0.06 -4.25
C VAL A 199 10.39 -1.25 -4.85
N SER A 200 11.29 -2.06 -5.39
CA SER A 200 10.98 -3.37 -5.97
C SER A 200 12.10 -4.37 -5.72
N ASP A 201 11.88 -5.65 -5.99
CA ASP A 201 12.93 -6.68 -5.93
C ASP A 201 14.05 -6.47 -6.95
N ALA A 202 13.81 -5.70 -8.02
CA ALA A 202 14.84 -5.30 -8.98
C ALA A 202 15.77 -4.19 -8.45
N GLY A 203 15.33 -3.41 -7.46
CA GLY A 203 16.11 -2.31 -6.88
C GLY A 203 15.26 -1.15 -6.40
N ILE A 204 15.97 -0.11 -6.01
CA ILE A 204 15.40 1.17 -5.60
C ILE A 204 15.65 2.18 -6.73
N GLU A 205 14.60 2.82 -7.21
CA GLU A 205 14.65 3.84 -8.24
C GLU A 205 14.27 5.21 -7.69
N PRO A 206 15.16 6.20 -7.76
CA PRO A 206 14.91 7.54 -7.26
C PRO A 206 14.20 8.42 -8.30
N PHE A 207 13.38 9.37 -7.81
CA PHE A 207 12.70 10.40 -8.61
C PHE A 207 12.83 11.77 -7.95
N GLY A 208 12.63 12.81 -8.73
CA GLY A 208 12.71 14.20 -8.27
C GLY A 208 14.14 14.66 -8.08
N CYS A 209 14.45 15.20 -6.89
CA CYS A 209 15.78 15.72 -6.58
C CYS A 209 16.80 14.63 -6.26
N LEU A 210 16.38 13.42 -5.89
CA LEU A 210 17.25 12.35 -5.46
C LEU A 210 18.26 11.95 -6.56
N LYS A 211 19.55 12.03 -6.25
CA LYS A 211 20.66 11.59 -7.11
C LYS A 211 21.55 10.63 -6.33
N GLU A 212 22.05 9.61 -7.01
CA GLU A 212 23.00 8.68 -6.40
C GLU A 212 24.30 9.41 -6.05
N ILE A 213 24.76 9.20 -4.84
CA ILE A 213 25.98 9.78 -4.29
C ILE A 213 26.90 8.66 -3.81
N THR A 214 28.13 9.00 -3.45
CA THR A 214 29.02 8.06 -2.75
C THR A 214 28.38 7.70 -1.41
N PRO A 215 28.16 6.40 -1.12
CA PRO A 215 27.56 6.00 0.13
C PRO A 215 28.39 6.42 1.34
N SER A 216 27.72 6.81 2.41
CA SER A 216 28.33 7.00 3.72
C SER A 216 28.80 5.67 4.31
N ASP A 217 29.71 5.73 5.31
CA ASP A 217 30.18 4.54 6.00
C ASP A 217 29.00 3.72 6.56
N GLY A 218 29.01 2.43 6.26
CA GLY A 218 27.96 1.51 6.71
C GLY A 218 26.72 1.42 5.80
N SER A 219 26.68 2.18 4.70
CA SER A 219 25.61 2.10 3.68
C SER A 219 26.11 1.42 2.42
N GLY A 220 25.22 0.71 1.73
CA GLY A 220 25.54 0.01 0.47
C GLY A 220 25.34 0.90 -0.76
N ARG A 221 24.23 1.63 -0.83
CA ARG A 221 23.93 2.68 -1.81
C ARG A 221 23.24 3.84 -1.13
N GLU A 222 23.43 5.02 -1.69
CA GLU A 222 22.83 6.22 -1.13
C GLU A 222 22.40 7.20 -2.22
N PHE A 223 21.27 7.85 -2.01
CA PHE A 223 20.74 8.90 -2.87
C PHE A 223 20.40 10.10 -2.00
N SER A 224 20.69 11.30 -2.49
CA SER A 224 20.38 12.54 -1.78
C SER A 224 19.85 13.63 -2.73
N CYS A 225 19.06 14.51 -2.17
CA CYS A 225 18.66 15.74 -2.81
C CYS A 225 19.79 16.82 -2.75
#